data_8fa8cdd474b9968d3462cfeb4c584a11
#
_entry.id   8fa8cdd474b9968d3462cfeb4c584a11
#
_cell.length_a   1.000
_cell.length_b   1.000
_cell.length_c   1.000
_cell.angle_alpha   90.00
_cell.angle_beta   90.00
_cell.angle_gamma   90.00
#
_symmetry.space_group_name_H-M   'P 1'
#
loop_
_entity.id
_entity.type
_entity.pdbx_description
1 polymer ?
#
loop_
_entity_poly.entity_id
_entity_poly.type
_entity_poly.pdbx_seq_one_letter_code
_entity_poly.pdbx_strand_id
1 'polypeptide(L)'
;MIDPEKVKSVRIAACDLNGQMRGKRLPGFEKEKFKDGSIRMPLSALNVDIFGADIENSPLVFETGDQDGLLKNTSRGVIPVPWLKNPTALVPMSMFTEDEEPFEGDPRYALERVLKSYKSKGLKANAATEMEFYLIDE
;
A
#
# COMPACT_ATOMS: atom_id res chain seq x y z
N MET A 1 -14.19 -4.99 -15.39
CA MET A 1 -14.02 -5.80 -14.18
C MET A 1 -12.98 -6.85 -14.49
N ILE A 2 -12.01 -7.11 -13.61
CA ILE A 2 -10.99 -8.13 -13.84
C ILE A 2 -11.62 -9.52 -13.56
N ASP A 3 -11.34 -10.48 -14.43
CA ASP A 3 -11.76 -11.87 -14.23
C ASP A 3 -10.70 -12.57 -13.36
N PRO A 4 -11.03 -12.95 -12.10
CA PRO A 4 -10.06 -13.53 -11.18
C PRO A 4 -9.43 -14.84 -11.71
N GLU A 5 -10.16 -15.62 -12.50
CA GLU A 5 -9.64 -16.90 -13.02
C GLU A 5 -8.54 -16.72 -14.07
N LYS A 6 -8.52 -15.56 -14.72
CA LYS A 6 -7.50 -15.22 -15.73
C LYS A 6 -6.26 -14.56 -15.14
N VAL A 7 -6.31 -14.15 -13.87
CA VAL A 7 -5.17 -13.48 -13.22
C VAL A 7 -4.04 -14.47 -12.97
N LYS A 8 -2.87 -14.19 -13.50
CA LYS A 8 -1.65 -15.00 -13.34
C LYS A 8 -0.76 -14.54 -12.19
N SER A 9 -0.89 -13.27 -11.81
CA SER A 9 -0.08 -12.66 -10.74
C SER A 9 -0.87 -11.59 -10.02
N VAL A 10 -0.74 -11.53 -8.71
CA VAL A 10 -1.32 -10.46 -7.89
C VAL A 10 -0.20 -9.74 -7.16
N ARG A 11 -0.21 -8.41 -7.25
CA ARG A 11 0.62 -7.52 -6.43
C ARG A 11 -0.20 -7.03 -5.26
N ILE A 12 0.28 -7.29 -4.05
CA ILE A 12 -0.33 -6.80 -2.82
C ILE A 12 0.63 -5.78 -2.26
N ALA A 13 0.19 -4.55 -2.08
CA ALA A 13 1.10 -3.49 -1.69
C ALA A 13 0.43 -2.37 -0.91
N ALA A 14 1.15 -1.84 0.08
CA ALA A 14 0.88 -0.58 0.75
C ALA A 14 1.80 0.52 0.17
N CYS A 15 1.41 1.78 0.33
CA CYS A 15 2.17 2.92 -0.17
C CYS A 15 3.17 3.39 0.90
N ASP A 16 4.43 3.58 0.54
CA ASP A 16 5.43 4.18 1.44
C ASP A 16 5.38 5.72 1.44
N LEU A 17 6.22 6.35 2.27
CA LEU A 17 6.32 7.81 2.39
C LEU A 17 6.76 8.50 1.09
N ASN A 18 7.38 7.77 0.17
CA ASN A 18 7.85 8.28 -1.11
C ASN A 18 6.84 8.06 -2.25
N GLY A 19 5.64 7.56 -1.95
CA GLY A 19 4.61 7.24 -2.93
C GLY A 19 4.84 5.93 -3.68
N GLN A 20 5.82 5.12 -3.27
CA GLN A 20 6.10 3.84 -3.89
C GLN A 20 5.26 2.72 -3.27
N MET A 21 4.79 1.81 -4.12
CA MET A 21 4.04 0.64 -3.68
C MET A 21 4.99 -0.47 -3.23
N ARG A 22 5.04 -0.72 -1.93
CA ARG A 22 5.84 -1.77 -1.29
C ARG A 22 4.98 -2.97 -0.95
N GLY A 23 5.44 -4.16 -1.28
CA GLY A 23 4.62 -5.34 -1.03
C GLY A 23 5.15 -6.62 -1.62
N LYS A 24 4.26 -7.58 -1.78
CA LYS A 24 4.56 -8.94 -2.24
C LYS A 24 3.83 -9.25 -3.55
N ARG A 25 4.41 -10.18 -4.31
CA ARG A 25 3.77 -10.75 -5.50
C ARG A 25 3.38 -12.19 -5.21
N LEU A 26 2.13 -12.51 -5.50
CA LEU A 26 1.59 -13.85 -5.38
C LEU A 26 1.21 -14.41 -6.75
N PRO A 27 1.36 -15.72 -6.97
CA PRO A 27 0.87 -16.38 -8.19
C PRO A 27 -0.66 -16.55 -8.13
N GLY A 28 -1.33 -16.27 -9.24
CA GLY A 28 -2.78 -16.43 -9.36
C GLY A 28 -3.58 -15.50 -8.47
N PHE A 29 -4.89 -15.78 -8.37
CA PHE A 29 -5.81 -15.04 -7.51
C PHE A 29 -6.49 -16.01 -6.53
N GLU A 30 -5.91 -16.18 -5.37
CA GLU A 30 -6.43 -17.01 -4.31
C GLU A 30 -7.09 -16.14 -3.23
N LYS A 31 -8.42 -16.08 -3.21
CA LYS A 31 -9.19 -15.23 -2.29
C LYS A 31 -8.79 -15.39 -0.82
N GLU A 32 -8.44 -16.60 -0.42
CA GLU A 32 -8.07 -16.90 0.97
C GLU A 32 -6.76 -16.20 1.40
N LYS A 33 -5.84 -15.97 0.44
CA LYS A 33 -4.58 -15.25 0.69
C LYS A 33 -4.75 -13.75 0.82
N PHE A 34 -5.94 -13.22 0.53
CA PHE A 34 -6.26 -11.79 0.62
C PHE A 34 -7.13 -11.44 1.82
N LYS A 35 -7.32 -12.39 2.74
CA LYS A 35 -7.98 -12.09 4.01
C LYS A 35 -7.14 -11.09 4.80
N ASP A 36 -7.81 -10.17 5.45
CA ASP A 36 -7.16 -9.15 6.26
C ASP A 36 -6.22 -9.79 7.29
N GLY A 37 -5.01 -9.26 7.37
CA GLY A 37 -3.98 -9.72 8.29
C GLY A 37 -3.28 -11.04 7.91
N SER A 38 -3.67 -11.71 6.82
CA SER A 38 -2.99 -12.93 6.36
C SER A 38 -1.61 -12.67 5.77
N ILE A 39 -1.35 -11.44 5.33
CA ILE A 39 -0.08 -11.03 4.74
C ILE A 39 0.59 -10.04 5.67
N ARG A 40 1.83 -10.35 6.01
CA ARG A 40 2.66 -9.54 6.90
C ARG A 40 3.83 -8.94 6.15
N MET A 41 4.26 -7.78 6.60
CA MET A 41 5.41 -7.06 6.08
C MET A 41 5.97 -6.17 7.20
N PRO A 42 7.30 -5.97 7.28
CA PRO A 42 7.87 -5.07 8.28
C PRO A 42 7.25 -3.67 8.24
N LEU A 43 6.98 -3.10 9.40
CA LEU A 43 6.45 -1.74 9.51
C LEU A 43 7.41 -0.71 8.90
N SER A 44 8.72 -0.95 9.02
CA SER A 44 9.78 -0.12 8.44
C SER A 44 9.67 0.01 6.92
N ALA A 45 9.13 -1.00 6.22
CA ALA A 45 9.00 -1.00 4.76
C ALA A 45 8.20 0.18 4.19
N LEU A 46 7.35 0.83 5.00
CA LEU A 46 6.63 2.04 4.60
C LEU A 46 7.38 3.33 4.95
N ASN A 47 8.44 3.25 5.76
CA ASN A 47 9.21 4.40 6.27
C ASN A 47 10.69 4.30 5.85
N VAL A 48 10.92 4.03 4.60
CA VAL A 48 12.24 3.99 3.98
C VAL A 48 12.59 5.33 3.33
N ASP A 49 13.87 5.54 3.04
CA ASP A 49 14.32 6.70 2.29
C ASP A 49 13.90 6.65 0.80
N ILE A 50 14.21 7.70 0.05
CA ILE A 50 13.89 7.81 -1.40
C ILE A 50 14.52 6.68 -2.24
N PHE A 51 15.60 6.07 -1.79
CA PHE A 51 16.26 4.95 -2.47
C PHE A 51 15.73 3.59 -2.02
N GLY A 52 14.88 3.56 -0.98
CA GLY A 52 14.31 2.35 -0.42
C GLY A 52 15.20 1.68 0.64
N ALA A 53 16.17 2.41 1.18
CA ALA A 53 16.98 1.98 2.30
C ALA A 53 16.34 2.38 3.63
N ASP A 54 16.67 1.64 4.69
CA ASP A 54 16.24 1.99 6.03
C ASP A 54 16.83 3.36 6.45
N ILE A 55 15.99 4.17 7.10
CA ILE A 55 16.41 5.46 7.63
C ILE A 55 17.34 5.20 8.82
N GLU A 56 18.52 5.84 8.80
CA GLU A 56 19.50 5.73 9.87
C GLU A 56 18.86 6.09 11.22
N ASN A 57 19.10 5.25 12.23
CA ASN A 57 18.53 5.37 13.57
C ASN A 57 16.98 5.31 13.63
N SER A 58 16.32 4.77 12.62
CA SER A 58 14.88 4.55 12.68
C SER A 58 14.50 3.65 13.87
N PRO A 59 13.61 4.08 14.77
CA PRO A 59 13.16 3.25 15.88
C PRO A 59 12.44 1.98 15.42
N LEU A 60 11.83 2.01 14.22
CA LEU A 60 11.13 0.85 13.65
C LEU A 60 12.06 -0.32 13.33
N VAL A 61 13.33 -0.03 13.02
CA VAL A 61 14.33 -1.06 12.73
C VAL A 61 15.15 -1.40 13.97
N PHE A 62 15.70 -0.35 14.63
CA PHE A 62 16.74 -0.52 15.64
C PHE A 62 16.20 -0.70 17.06
N GLU A 63 15.01 -0.19 17.38
CA GLU A 63 14.42 -0.32 18.72
C GLU A 63 13.39 -1.47 18.80
N THR A 64 12.54 -1.63 17.76
CA THR A 64 11.48 -2.65 17.76
C THR A 64 11.89 -3.96 17.07
N GLY A 65 13.11 -4.03 16.52
CA GLY A 65 13.61 -5.24 15.86
C GLY A 65 12.91 -5.52 14.53
N ASP A 66 12.52 -4.49 13.80
CA ASP A 66 11.88 -4.59 12.49
C ASP A 66 10.58 -5.43 12.50
N GLN A 67 9.74 -5.14 13.49
CA GLN A 67 8.49 -5.86 13.73
C GLN A 67 7.59 -5.89 12.50
N ASP A 68 7.00 -7.05 12.21
CA ASP A 68 6.00 -7.19 11.16
C ASP A 68 4.67 -6.51 11.54
N GLY A 69 4.08 -5.85 10.55
CA GLY A 69 2.68 -5.41 10.60
C GLY A 69 1.79 -6.29 9.75
N LEU A 70 0.48 -6.06 9.87
CA LEU A 70 -0.57 -6.75 9.14
C LEU A 70 -1.02 -5.91 7.96
N LEU A 71 -1.11 -6.49 6.77
CA LEU A 71 -1.73 -5.84 5.62
C LEU A 71 -3.23 -6.14 5.58
N LYS A 72 -4.06 -5.09 5.56
CA LYS A 72 -5.51 -5.21 5.42
C LYS A 72 -6.00 -4.54 4.13
N ASN A 73 -7.06 -5.07 3.56
CA ASN A 73 -7.65 -4.56 2.33
C ASN A 73 -8.14 -3.12 2.48
N THR A 74 -7.92 -2.30 1.46
CA THR A 74 -8.54 -0.99 1.35
C THR A 74 -9.90 -1.09 0.65
N SER A 75 -10.73 -0.05 0.78
CA SER A 75 -12.00 0.05 0.04
C SER A 75 -11.82 0.14 -1.48
N ARG A 76 -10.59 0.30 -1.97
CA ARG A 76 -10.27 0.39 -3.39
C ARG A 76 -10.52 -0.93 -4.14
N GLY A 77 -10.38 -2.06 -3.43
CA GLY A 77 -10.53 -3.39 -4.01
C GLY A 77 -9.42 -3.74 -5.01
N VAL A 78 -9.73 -4.65 -5.92
CA VAL A 78 -8.78 -5.20 -6.90
C VAL A 78 -8.71 -4.31 -8.14
N ILE A 79 -7.51 -3.91 -8.54
CA ILE A 79 -7.24 -3.02 -9.68
C ILE A 79 -6.54 -3.84 -10.78
N PRO A 80 -7.01 -3.79 -12.04
CA PRO A 80 -6.27 -4.40 -13.16
C PRO A 80 -4.97 -3.64 -13.44
N VAL A 81 -3.94 -4.38 -13.88
CA VAL A 81 -2.63 -3.83 -14.31
C VAL A 81 -2.45 -4.12 -15.80
N PRO A 82 -3.15 -3.39 -16.69
CA PRO A 82 -3.29 -3.74 -18.11
C PRO A 82 -2.02 -3.57 -18.93
N TRP A 83 -1.04 -2.80 -18.45
CA TRP A 83 0.24 -2.55 -19.14
C TRP A 83 1.25 -3.68 -19.00
N LEU A 84 0.95 -4.71 -18.21
CA LEU A 84 1.82 -5.87 -18.08
C LEU A 84 1.41 -6.97 -19.07
N LYS A 85 2.43 -7.62 -19.65
CA LYS A 85 2.22 -8.72 -20.61
C LYS A 85 1.40 -9.88 -20.03
N ASN A 86 1.65 -10.21 -18.76
CA ASN A 86 0.89 -11.25 -18.05
C ASN A 86 -0.28 -10.62 -17.30
N PRO A 87 -1.49 -11.22 -17.35
CA PRO A 87 -2.65 -10.74 -16.61
C PRO A 87 -2.34 -10.59 -15.12
N THR A 88 -2.29 -9.35 -14.66
CA THR A 88 -1.87 -9.00 -13.30
C THR A 88 -2.95 -8.13 -12.65
N ALA A 89 -3.16 -8.35 -11.36
CA ALA A 89 -3.96 -7.49 -10.50
C ALA A 89 -3.08 -6.80 -9.45
N LEU A 90 -3.50 -5.62 -9.00
CA LEU A 90 -2.98 -4.92 -7.84
C LEU A 90 -4.06 -4.87 -6.77
N VAL A 91 -3.71 -5.21 -5.54
CA VAL A 91 -4.56 -5.07 -4.36
C VAL A 91 -3.89 -4.07 -3.42
N PRO A 92 -4.37 -2.81 -3.40
CA PRO A 92 -3.87 -1.81 -2.46
C PRO A 92 -4.28 -2.19 -1.04
N MET A 93 -3.31 -2.14 -0.14
CA MET A 93 -3.46 -2.49 1.27
C MET A 93 -3.14 -1.28 2.16
N SER A 94 -3.61 -1.33 3.39
CA SER A 94 -3.17 -0.48 4.49
C SER A 94 -2.43 -1.29 5.54
N MET A 95 -1.48 -0.66 6.21
CA MET A 95 -0.67 -1.29 7.24
C MET A 95 -1.30 -1.12 8.62
N PHE A 96 -1.28 -2.20 9.39
CA PHE A 96 -1.73 -2.25 10.78
C PHE A 96 -0.63 -2.85 11.65
N THR A 97 -0.63 -2.52 12.93
CA THR A 97 0.23 -3.16 13.93
C THR A 97 -0.23 -4.60 14.23
N GLU A 98 0.54 -5.37 15.00
CA GLU A 98 0.11 -6.70 15.46
C GLU A 98 -1.14 -6.67 16.34
N ASP A 99 -1.37 -5.58 17.07
CA ASP A 99 -2.57 -5.34 17.88
C ASP A 99 -3.79 -4.91 17.03
N GLU A 100 -3.67 -5.03 15.72
CA GLU A 100 -4.69 -4.66 14.73
C GLU A 100 -5.07 -3.16 14.70
N GLU A 101 -4.25 -2.30 15.28
CA GLU A 101 -4.40 -0.84 15.20
C GLU A 101 -3.78 -0.30 13.89
N PRO A 102 -4.39 0.71 13.27
CA PRO A 102 -3.80 1.34 12.08
C PRO A 102 -2.40 1.86 12.38
N PHE A 103 -1.44 1.51 11.51
CA PHE A 103 -0.07 1.98 11.66
C PHE A 103 0.03 3.47 11.34
N GLU A 104 0.49 4.28 12.30
CA GLU A 104 0.57 5.74 12.13
C GLU A 104 1.57 6.20 11.06
N GLY A 105 2.54 5.37 10.75
CA GLY A 105 3.50 5.60 9.67
C GLY A 105 2.97 5.26 8.26
N ASP A 106 1.73 4.77 8.13
CA ASP A 106 1.09 4.56 6.84
C ASP A 106 0.53 5.88 6.28
N PRO A 107 1.04 6.40 5.14
CA PRO A 107 0.56 7.64 4.54
C PRO A 107 -0.94 7.64 4.21
N ARG A 108 -1.50 6.50 3.90
CA ARG A 108 -2.94 6.33 3.64
C ARG A 108 -3.75 6.55 4.92
N TYR A 109 -3.28 6.01 6.03
CA TYR A 109 -3.93 6.25 7.33
C TYR A 109 -3.84 7.72 7.74
N ALA A 110 -2.70 8.38 7.51
CA ALA A 110 -2.57 9.82 7.74
C ALA A 110 -3.61 10.62 6.93
N LEU A 111 -3.81 10.28 5.65
CA LEU A 111 -4.84 10.89 4.81
C LEU A 111 -6.24 10.62 5.34
N GLU A 112 -6.55 9.40 5.74
CA GLU A 112 -7.86 9.05 6.30
C GLU A 112 -8.19 9.85 7.57
N ARG A 113 -7.22 10.05 8.46
CA ARG A 113 -7.37 10.90 9.65
C ARG A 113 -7.74 12.35 9.28
N VAL A 114 -7.04 12.91 8.29
CA VAL A 114 -7.31 14.28 7.80
C VAL A 114 -8.73 14.37 7.21
N LEU A 115 -9.09 13.43 6.34
CA LEU A 115 -10.43 13.38 5.72
C LEU A 115 -11.55 13.22 6.77
N LYS A 116 -11.31 12.42 7.81
CA LYS A 116 -12.24 12.28 8.95
C LYS A 116 -12.41 13.61 9.70
N SER A 117 -11.32 14.36 9.89
CA SER A 117 -11.37 15.70 10.50
C SER A 117 -12.16 16.70 9.64
N TYR A 118 -12.00 16.69 8.32
CA TYR A 118 -12.84 17.50 7.42
C TYR A 118 -14.32 17.14 7.55
N LYS A 119 -14.62 15.85 7.48
CA LYS A 119 -16.00 15.35 7.60
C LYS A 119 -16.68 15.75 8.92
N SER A 120 -15.94 15.72 10.04
CA SER A 120 -16.49 16.12 11.35
C SER A 120 -16.86 17.60 11.43
N LYS A 121 -16.29 18.43 10.53
CA LYS A 121 -16.60 19.87 10.41
C LYS A 121 -17.62 20.17 9.30
N GLY A 122 -18.25 19.15 8.72
CA GLY A 122 -19.18 19.31 7.60
C GLY A 122 -18.51 19.68 6.27
N LEU A 123 -17.19 19.56 6.18
CA LEU A 123 -16.42 19.90 4.98
C LEU A 123 -16.13 18.64 4.15
N LYS A 124 -16.02 18.83 2.83
CA LYS A 124 -15.60 17.81 1.87
C LYS A 124 -14.31 18.27 1.20
N ALA A 125 -13.25 17.47 1.32
CA ALA A 125 -12.02 17.71 0.58
C ALA A 125 -12.23 17.35 -0.90
N ASN A 126 -11.83 18.24 -1.81
CA ASN A 126 -11.71 17.97 -3.23
C ASN A 126 -10.25 18.18 -3.63
N ALA A 127 -9.69 17.20 -4.32
CA ALA A 127 -8.32 17.24 -4.80
C ALA A 127 -8.27 16.67 -6.21
N ALA A 128 -7.34 17.18 -7.02
CA ALA A 128 -6.96 16.64 -8.31
C ALA A 128 -5.44 16.45 -8.33
N THR A 129 -4.97 15.51 -9.13
CA THR A 129 -3.56 15.34 -9.41
C THR A 129 -3.27 15.80 -10.84
N GLU A 130 -2.21 16.55 -11.01
CA GLU A 130 -1.66 16.92 -12.31
C GLU A 130 -0.34 16.18 -12.50
N MET A 131 -0.16 15.56 -13.67
CA MET A 131 1.07 14.84 -14.01
C MET A 131 1.69 15.49 -15.22
N GLU A 132 2.92 15.96 -15.07
CA GLU A 132 3.72 16.56 -16.14
C GLU A 132 4.88 15.61 -16.48
N PHE A 133 5.12 15.38 -17.75
CA PHE A 133 6.19 14.52 -18.23
C PHE A 133 6.62 14.88 -19.64
N TYR A 134 7.84 14.52 -19.98
CA TYR A 134 8.37 14.63 -21.33
C TYR A 134 8.47 13.24 -21.96
N LEU A 135 8.12 13.14 -23.22
CA LEU A 135 8.47 11.99 -24.04
C LEU A 135 9.84 12.26 -24.65
N ILE A 136 10.75 11.33 -24.49
CA ILE A 136 12.11 11.39 -25.07
C ILE A 136 12.31 10.18 -25.97
N ASP A 137 12.96 10.41 -27.10
CA ASP A 137 13.44 9.32 -27.97
C ASP A 137 14.68 8.68 -27.35
N GLU A 138 14.88 7.36 -27.57
CA GLU A 138 16.07 6.61 -27.14
C GLU A 138 17.31 6.97 -27.94
#